data_c4c295d8151fa245d6e44626faf95421
#
_entry.id   c4c295d8151fa245d6e44626faf95421
#
_cell.length_a   1.000
_cell.length_b   1.000
_cell.length_c   1.000
_cell.angle_alpha   90.00
_cell.angle_beta   90.00
_cell.angle_gamma   90.00
#
_symmetry.space_group_name_H-M   'P 1'
#
loop_
_entity.id
_entity.type
_entity.pdbx_description
1 polymer ?
#
loop_
_entity_poly.entity_id
_entity_poly.type
_entity_poly.pdbx_seq_one_letter_code
_entity_poly.pdbx_strand_id
1 'polypeptide(L)'
;DLEDPFSVTTTFDRPNLSFTVRHPDSKDKELLRTLKGRRDQSGIVYCSKRKDVERVCDMLNARGFEATRYHAGLDDKERMENQDDFIFDRKRIMVATNAFGMGIDKSDVSFVIHYNMPKNIESYYQEAGRAGRDGSKADCILLYAPSDVNTIKFFIENPMPREDLDEDTLAEIKEKDYERLRQMTFYATTRDCLREFILRYFGERAPHYCGNCSNCLTEFEKVDYTVQAQMILSCVYRCEERYGITMICDVLRGSQNQRVLHAGLNDLSTYGLLSDTPYKKIRQMIDALLTDGFLRMEEGEYPVLQLTAASAEILRGQRRVETEFVREAVELRNDRTDGQAVED
;
A
#
# COMPACT_ATOMS: atom_id res chain seq x y z
N ASP A 1 -4.29 -44.28 -11.05
CA ASP A 1 -3.65 -43.82 -12.30
C ASP A 1 -4.75 -43.61 -13.33
N LEU A 2 -4.81 -42.40 -13.91
CA LEU A 2 -5.71 -42.08 -15.00
C LEU A 2 -5.01 -42.49 -16.30
N GLU A 3 -5.66 -43.33 -17.11
CA GLU A 3 -5.19 -43.62 -18.48
C GLU A 3 -5.58 -42.44 -19.39
N ASP A 4 -4.60 -41.78 -20.01
CA ASP A 4 -4.74 -40.62 -20.90
C ASP A 4 -5.50 -39.42 -20.28
N PRO A 5 -4.96 -38.77 -19.23
CA PRO A 5 -5.61 -37.61 -18.62
C PRO A 5 -5.58 -36.40 -19.57
N PHE A 6 -6.76 -35.84 -19.84
CA PHE A 6 -6.83 -34.54 -20.50
C PHE A 6 -6.34 -33.44 -19.56
N SER A 7 -5.22 -32.80 -19.87
CA SER A 7 -4.65 -31.72 -19.10
C SER A 7 -4.92 -30.38 -19.76
N VAL A 8 -5.52 -29.45 -19.01
CA VAL A 8 -5.73 -28.06 -19.45
C VAL A 8 -4.98 -27.15 -18.48
N THR A 9 -4.06 -26.36 -19.00
CA THR A 9 -3.40 -25.29 -18.25
C THR A 9 -4.00 -23.96 -18.70
N THR A 10 -4.62 -23.22 -17.78
CA THR A 10 -5.12 -21.87 -18.02
C THR A 10 -4.13 -20.85 -17.49
N THR A 11 -4.06 -19.68 -18.12
CA THR A 11 -3.21 -18.57 -17.65
C THR A 11 -3.76 -17.92 -16.39
N PHE A 12 -2.87 -17.39 -15.57
CA PHE A 12 -3.21 -16.48 -14.47
C PHE A 12 -3.53 -15.05 -14.96
N ASP A 13 -3.32 -14.75 -16.24
CA ASP A 13 -3.62 -13.40 -16.74
C ASP A 13 -5.14 -13.14 -16.81
N ARG A 14 -5.52 -12.05 -16.19
CA ARG A 14 -6.89 -11.51 -16.17
C ARG A 14 -6.84 -10.10 -16.75
N PRO A 15 -6.84 -9.93 -18.09
CA PRO A 15 -6.64 -8.63 -18.75
C PRO A 15 -7.72 -7.58 -18.42
N ASN A 16 -8.89 -8.01 -17.98
CA ASN A 16 -9.98 -7.16 -17.54
C ASN A 16 -9.77 -6.53 -16.16
N LEU A 17 -8.81 -7.02 -15.37
CA LEU A 17 -8.52 -6.45 -14.05
C LEU A 17 -7.48 -5.32 -14.18
N SER A 18 -7.72 -4.20 -13.55
CA SER A 18 -6.77 -3.11 -13.37
C SER A 18 -6.16 -3.19 -11.97
N PHE A 19 -4.83 -3.28 -11.87
CA PHE A 19 -4.13 -3.34 -10.59
C PHE A 19 -3.59 -1.96 -10.20
N THR A 20 -3.91 -1.52 -9.00
CA THR A 20 -3.49 -0.21 -8.46
C THR A 20 -2.95 -0.36 -7.05
N VAL A 21 -1.77 0.18 -6.79
CA VAL A 21 -1.23 0.35 -5.44
C VAL A 21 -1.23 1.84 -5.10
N ARG A 22 -1.75 2.18 -3.92
CA ARG A 22 -1.77 3.55 -3.40
C ARG A 22 -1.12 3.61 -2.03
N HIS A 23 -0.41 4.68 -1.75
CA HIS A 23 0.29 4.96 -0.50
C HIS A 23 -0.35 6.19 0.19
N PRO A 24 -1.54 6.04 0.78
CA PRO A 24 -2.26 7.17 1.35
C PRO A 24 -1.75 7.54 2.74
N ASP A 25 -1.81 8.84 3.07
CA ASP A 25 -1.60 9.32 4.44
C ASP A 25 -2.76 8.90 5.37
N SER A 26 -3.95 8.72 4.82
CA SER A 26 -5.13 8.22 5.51
C SER A 26 -5.91 7.26 4.62
N LYS A 27 -5.94 5.98 5.02
CA LYS A 27 -6.69 4.94 4.31
C LYS A 27 -8.18 5.20 4.28
N ASP A 28 -8.75 5.79 5.34
CA ASP A 28 -10.18 6.14 5.39
C ASP A 28 -10.54 7.19 4.34
N LYS A 29 -9.75 8.27 4.26
CA LYS A 29 -9.94 9.32 3.25
C LYS A 29 -9.79 8.77 1.84
N GLU A 30 -8.80 7.91 1.63
CA GLU A 30 -8.54 7.32 0.32
C GLU A 30 -9.63 6.32 -0.10
N LEU A 31 -10.13 5.50 0.84
CA LEU A 31 -11.26 4.61 0.60
C LEU A 31 -12.51 5.41 0.19
N LEU A 32 -12.85 6.45 0.94
CA LEU A 32 -13.99 7.32 0.62
C LEU A 32 -13.82 8.02 -0.73
N ARG A 33 -12.60 8.49 -1.05
CA ARG A 33 -12.27 9.09 -2.35
C ARG A 33 -12.46 8.08 -3.50
N THR A 34 -12.01 6.86 -3.29
CA THR A 34 -12.12 5.77 -4.26
C THR A 34 -13.56 5.37 -4.52
N LEU A 35 -14.40 5.36 -3.48
CA LEU A 35 -15.80 5.00 -3.58
C LEU A 35 -16.69 6.15 -4.09
N LYS A 36 -16.18 7.38 -4.14
CA LYS A 36 -16.90 8.52 -4.70
C LYS A 36 -17.19 8.27 -6.19
N GLY A 37 -18.46 8.29 -6.56
CA GLY A 37 -18.90 8.00 -7.92
C GLY A 37 -19.10 6.50 -8.24
N ARG A 38 -19.01 5.61 -7.24
CA ARG A 38 -19.20 4.15 -7.39
C ARG A 38 -20.40 3.61 -6.59
N ARG A 39 -21.36 4.48 -6.25
CA ARG A 39 -22.50 4.09 -5.41
C ARG A 39 -23.35 2.98 -6.00
N ASP A 40 -23.43 2.92 -7.33
CA ASP A 40 -24.21 1.92 -8.07
C ASP A 40 -23.40 0.67 -8.45
N GLN A 41 -22.14 0.58 -8.01
CA GLN A 41 -21.26 -0.54 -8.28
C GLN A 41 -21.16 -1.46 -7.09
N SER A 42 -21.16 -2.77 -7.34
CA SER A 42 -20.90 -3.78 -6.32
C SER A 42 -19.41 -3.97 -6.13
N GLY A 43 -18.95 -4.08 -4.87
CA GLY A 43 -17.54 -4.25 -4.57
C GLY A 43 -17.24 -4.82 -3.19
N ILE A 44 -15.99 -5.26 -3.01
CA ILE A 44 -15.52 -5.87 -1.77
C ILE A 44 -14.37 -5.03 -1.19
N VAL A 45 -14.40 -4.80 0.12
CA VAL A 45 -13.32 -4.15 0.88
C VAL A 45 -12.76 -5.15 1.87
N TYR A 46 -11.54 -5.61 1.65
CA TYR A 46 -10.85 -6.55 2.54
C TYR A 46 -10.07 -5.83 3.63
N CYS A 47 -10.30 -6.23 4.88
CA CYS A 47 -9.60 -5.78 6.07
C CYS A 47 -8.90 -6.96 6.76
N SER A 48 -7.74 -6.71 7.38
CA SER A 48 -6.97 -7.77 8.07
C SER A 48 -7.55 -8.17 9.42
N LYS A 49 -8.32 -7.30 10.08
CA LYS A 49 -8.83 -7.50 11.43
C LYS A 49 -10.35 -7.31 11.48
N ARG A 50 -11.03 -8.10 12.34
CA ARG A 50 -12.48 -7.98 12.59
C ARG A 50 -12.89 -6.57 13.00
N LYS A 51 -12.13 -5.92 13.91
CA LYS A 51 -12.36 -4.54 14.35
C LYS A 51 -12.31 -3.53 13.20
N ASP A 52 -11.41 -3.75 12.22
CA ASP A 52 -11.34 -2.88 11.05
C ASP A 52 -12.55 -3.09 10.14
N VAL A 53 -13.03 -4.33 9.98
CA VAL A 53 -14.26 -4.63 9.24
C VAL A 53 -15.45 -3.87 9.82
N GLU A 54 -15.66 -3.98 11.14
CA GLU A 54 -16.74 -3.29 11.85
C GLU A 54 -16.64 -1.77 11.64
N ARG A 55 -15.49 -1.19 11.98
CA ARG A 55 -15.25 0.24 11.89
C ARG A 55 -15.40 0.80 10.47
N VAL A 56 -14.87 0.10 9.47
CA VAL A 56 -14.97 0.53 8.07
C VAL A 56 -16.39 0.42 7.56
N CYS A 57 -17.12 -0.66 7.89
CA CYS A 57 -18.51 -0.82 7.54
C CYS A 57 -19.38 0.31 8.14
N ASP A 58 -19.23 0.61 9.43
CA ASP A 58 -19.94 1.68 10.11
C ASP A 58 -19.62 3.05 9.49
N MET A 59 -18.32 3.31 9.21
CA MET A 59 -17.88 4.54 8.55
C MET A 59 -18.52 4.71 7.16
N LEU A 60 -18.62 3.66 6.37
CA LEU A 60 -19.22 3.70 5.04
C LEU A 60 -20.73 3.96 5.13
N ASN A 61 -21.44 3.26 6.01
CA ASN A 61 -22.87 3.47 6.24
C ASN A 61 -23.17 4.90 6.75
N ALA A 62 -22.36 5.44 7.67
CA ALA A 62 -22.46 6.82 8.13
C ALA A 62 -22.26 7.87 7.02
N ARG A 63 -21.61 7.49 5.90
CA ARG A 63 -21.42 8.33 4.71
C ARG A 63 -22.42 8.03 3.60
N GLY A 64 -23.45 7.23 3.89
CA GLY A 64 -24.55 6.91 2.99
C GLY A 64 -24.19 5.92 1.87
N PHE A 65 -23.17 5.06 2.10
CA PHE A 65 -22.95 3.88 1.28
C PHE A 65 -23.77 2.71 1.81
N GLU A 66 -24.18 1.82 0.93
CA GLU A 66 -24.91 0.60 1.29
C GLU A 66 -23.90 -0.52 1.56
N ALA A 67 -23.32 -0.53 2.77
CA ALA A 67 -22.31 -1.50 3.17
C ALA A 67 -22.85 -2.53 4.14
N THR A 68 -22.38 -3.77 4.00
CA THR A 68 -22.55 -4.87 4.95
C THR A 68 -21.19 -5.46 5.33
N ARG A 69 -21.16 -6.38 6.31
CA ARG A 69 -19.91 -6.90 6.90
C ARG A 69 -19.89 -8.42 6.94
N TYR A 70 -18.67 -9.00 6.85
CA TYR A 70 -18.49 -10.43 6.97
C TYR A 70 -17.15 -10.80 7.62
N HIS A 71 -17.18 -11.53 8.72
CA HIS A 71 -16.03 -12.11 9.37
C HIS A 71 -16.41 -13.28 10.27
N ALA A 72 -15.46 -14.13 10.62
CA ALA A 72 -15.68 -15.33 11.42
C ALA A 72 -16.15 -15.10 12.87
N GLY A 73 -16.25 -13.84 13.32
CA GLY A 73 -16.77 -13.50 14.65
C GLY A 73 -18.28 -13.22 14.69
N LEU A 74 -18.93 -13.11 13.53
CA LEU A 74 -20.39 -13.00 13.42
C LEU A 74 -21.04 -14.38 13.61
N ASP A 75 -22.28 -14.41 14.08
CA ASP A 75 -23.06 -15.65 14.10
C ASP A 75 -23.43 -16.10 12.68
N ASP A 76 -23.81 -17.36 12.56
CA ASP A 76 -24.07 -17.98 11.25
C ASP A 76 -25.25 -17.34 10.53
N LYS A 77 -26.26 -16.91 11.27
CA LYS A 77 -27.45 -16.25 10.72
C LYS A 77 -27.09 -14.88 10.15
N GLU A 78 -26.39 -14.04 10.93
CA GLU A 78 -25.94 -12.72 10.47
C GLU A 78 -25.01 -12.84 9.27
N ARG A 79 -24.10 -13.83 9.27
CA ARG A 79 -23.22 -14.07 8.12
C ARG A 79 -23.99 -14.41 6.85
N MET A 80 -25.02 -15.24 6.96
CA MET A 80 -25.88 -15.63 5.82
C MET A 80 -26.69 -14.43 5.33
N GLU A 81 -27.35 -13.69 6.23
CA GLU A 81 -28.13 -12.50 5.87
C GLU A 81 -27.27 -11.43 5.19
N ASN A 82 -26.08 -11.14 5.72
CA ASN A 82 -25.15 -10.17 5.15
C ASN A 82 -24.60 -10.61 3.78
N GLN A 83 -24.36 -11.91 3.60
CA GLN A 83 -23.95 -12.46 2.32
C GLN A 83 -25.08 -12.36 1.29
N ASP A 84 -26.29 -12.69 1.65
CA ASP A 84 -27.48 -12.59 0.78
C ASP A 84 -27.76 -11.13 0.41
N ASP A 85 -27.60 -10.20 1.35
CA ASP A 85 -27.73 -8.76 1.08
C ASP A 85 -26.76 -8.29 0.01
N PHE A 86 -25.53 -8.79 0.03
CA PHE A 86 -24.54 -8.47 -0.99
C PHE A 86 -24.80 -9.17 -2.32
N ILE A 87 -25.16 -10.45 -2.30
CA ILE A 87 -25.41 -11.25 -3.53
C ILE A 87 -26.62 -10.67 -4.29
N PHE A 88 -27.69 -10.29 -3.59
CA PHE A 88 -28.93 -9.77 -4.17
C PHE A 88 -28.96 -8.24 -4.31
N ASP A 89 -27.81 -7.57 -4.23
CA ASP A 89 -27.66 -6.12 -4.41
C ASP A 89 -28.47 -5.25 -3.43
N ARG A 90 -28.92 -5.78 -2.31
CA ARG A 90 -29.52 -5.00 -1.22
C ARG A 90 -28.47 -4.16 -0.50
N LYS A 91 -27.22 -4.65 -0.50
CA LYS A 91 -26.02 -3.94 -0.06
C LYS A 91 -24.96 -4.04 -1.15
N ARG A 92 -24.45 -2.91 -1.62
CA ARG A 92 -23.49 -2.84 -2.72
C ARG A 92 -22.05 -3.10 -2.30
N ILE A 93 -21.70 -2.88 -1.04
CA ILE A 93 -20.33 -3.01 -0.56
C ILE A 93 -20.27 -4.06 0.55
N MET A 94 -19.46 -5.08 0.32
CA MET A 94 -19.09 -6.06 1.34
C MET A 94 -17.76 -5.65 1.99
N VAL A 95 -17.77 -5.39 3.30
CA VAL A 95 -16.53 -5.19 4.08
C VAL A 95 -16.22 -6.49 4.82
N ALA A 96 -15.07 -7.10 4.57
CA ALA A 96 -14.83 -8.45 5.06
C ALA A 96 -13.36 -8.72 5.44
N THR A 97 -13.16 -9.77 6.25
CA THR A 97 -11.85 -10.43 6.34
C THR A 97 -11.72 -11.49 5.23
N ASN A 98 -10.56 -12.11 5.12
CA ASN A 98 -10.30 -13.24 4.20
C ASN A 98 -11.24 -14.44 4.41
N ALA A 99 -12.00 -14.47 5.51
CA ALA A 99 -13.05 -15.48 5.73
C ALA A 99 -14.19 -15.38 4.71
N PHE A 100 -14.38 -14.20 4.08
CA PHE A 100 -15.33 -14.00 3.00
C PHE A 100 -14.71 -14.41 1.68
N GLY A 101 -15.12 -15.56 1.19
CA GLY A 101 -14.52 -15.95 -0.07
C GLY A 101 -14.81 -17.36 -0.55
N MET A 102 -14.86 -18.36 0.31
CA MET A 102 -15.20 -19.70 -0.13
C MET A 102 -16.71 -19.79 -0.44
N GLY A 103 -17.04 -20.11 -1.70
CA GLY A 103 -18.43 -20.33 -2.12
C GLY A 103 -19.21 -19.09 -2.57
N ILE A 104 -18.57 -17.92 -2.74
CA ILE A 104 -19.26 -16.72 -3.23
C ILE A 104 -19.13 -16.64 -4.74
N ASP A 105 -20.28 -16.72 -5.40
CA ASP A 105 -20.40 -16.64 -6.85
C ASP A 105 -21.22 -15.41 -7.28
N LYS A 106 -20.70 -14.21 -6.93
CA LYS A 106 -21.15 -12.94 -7.49
C LYS A 106 -20.20 -12.55 -8.61
N SER A 107 -20.70 -12.57 -9.85
CA SER A 107 -19.87 -12.37 -11.06
C SER A 107 -19.59 -10.91 -11.37
N ASP A 108 -20.47 -10.00 -10.96
CA ASP A 108 -20.50 -8.57 -11.31
C ASP A 108 -19.82 -7.65 -10.27
N VAL A 109 -18.82 -8.17 -9.56
CA VAL A 109 -18.03 -7.38 -8.63
C VAL A 109 -17.12 -6.41 -9.42
N SER A 110 -17.43 -5.12 -9.39
CA SER A 110 -16.74 -4.10 -10.17
C SER A 110 -15.41 -3.66 -9.56
N PHE A 111 -15.22 -3.85 -8.25
CA PHE A 111 -13.96 -3.52 -7.60
C PHE A 111 -13.69 -4.39 -6.37
N VAL A 112 -12.41 -4.63 -6.12
CA VAL A 112 -11.89 -5.20 -4.87
C VAL A 112 -10.86 -4.22 -4.30
N ILE A 113 -11.07 -3.77 -3.06
CA ILE A 113 -10.17 -2.86 -2.36
C ILE A 113 -9.57 -3.60 -1.16
N HIS A 114 -8.26 -3.72 -1.12
CA HIS A 114 -7.54 -4.17 0.05
C HIS A 114 -7.23 -2.97 0.93
N TYR A 115 -8.02 -2.79 1.99
CA TYR A 115 -7.81 -1.73 2.99
C TYR A 115 -6.50 -1.94 3.77
N ASN A 116 -6.14 -3.19 4.03
CA ASN A 116 -4.84 -3.59 4.55
C ASN A 116 -4.13 -4.49 3.53
N MET A 117 -2.79 -4.48 3.55
CA MET A 117 -2.00 -5.39 2.73
C MET A 117 -2.27 -6.85 3.13
N PRO A 118 -2.59 -7.75 2.18
CA PRO A 118 -2.66 -9.19 2.42
C PRO A 118 -1.30 -9.76 2.85
N LYS A 119 -1.32 -10.93 3.47
CA LYS A 119 -0.10 -11.56 3.98
C LYS A 119 0.87 -12.04 2.88
N ASN A 120 0.36 -12.35 1.69
CA ASN A 120 1.13 -12.84 0.54
C ASN A 120 0.42 -12.56 -0.79
N ILE A 121 1.13 -12.78 -1.90
CA ILE A 121 0.64 -12.55 -3.27
C ILE A 121 -0.50 -13.51 -3.62
N GLU A 122 -0.45 -14.76 -3.17
CA GLU A 122 -1.48 -15.76 -3.45
C GLU A 122 -2.83 -15.34 -2.88
N SER A 123 -2.85 -14.90 -1.62
CA SER A 123 -4.05 -14.37 -0.97
C SER A 123 -4.55 -13.12 -1.69
N TYR A 124 -3.63 -12.18 -2.00
CA TYR A 124 -3.96 -10.98 -2.76
C TYR A 124 -4.62 -11.30 -4.10
N TYR A 125 -4.00 -12.19 -4.88
CA TYR A 125 -4.49 -12.56 -6.20
C TYR A 125 -5.85 -13.29 -6.13
N GLN A 126 -6.01 -14.20 -5.18
CA GLN A 126 -7.25 -14.93 -4.94
C GLN A 126 -8.42 -13.99 -4.57
N GLU A 127 -8.14 -13.00 -3.72
CA GLU A 127 -9.12 -12.01 -3.27
C GLU A 127 -9.43 -11.01 -4.40
N ALA A 128 -8.41 -10.48 -5.08
CA ALA A 128 -8.55 -9.59 -6.22
C ALA A 128 -9.27 -10.26 -7.40
N GLY A 129 -9.04 -11.56 -7.61
CA GLY A 129 -9.65 -12.36 -8.67
C GLY A 129 -11.17 -12.54 -8.54
N ARG A 130 -11.78 -12.07 -7.45
CA ARG A 130 -13.25 -12.02 -7.30
C ARG A 130 -13.88 -10.91 -8.13
N ALA A 131 -13.10 -9.91 -8.50
CA ALA A 131 -13.55 -8.83 -9.36
C ALA A 131 -13.69 -9.31 -10.81
N GLY A 132 -14.69 -8.80 -11.52
CA GLY A 132 -14.87 -8.98 -12.97
C GLY A 132 -14.91 -10.42 -13.43
N ARG A 133 -15.55 -11.32 -12.73
CA ARG A 133 -15.71 -12.73 -13.16
C ARG A 133 -16.56 -12.88 -14.41
N ASP A 134 -17.42 -11.92 -14.66
CA ASP A 134 -18.22 -11.80 -15.89
C ASP A 134 -17.42 -11.30 -17.11
N GLY A 135 -16.11 -11.02 -16.93
CA GLY A 135 -15.25 -10.47 -17.97
C GLY A 135 -15.29 -8.93 -18.08
N SER A 136 -16.15 -8.26 -17.31
CA SER A 136 -16.21 -6.81 -17.26
C SER A 136 -14.94 -6.22 -16.65
N LYS A 137 -14.60 -4.97 -17.03
CA LYS A 137 -13.49 -4.25 -16.42
C LYS A 137 -13.73 -4.06 -14.93
N ALA A 138 -12.73 -4.40 -14.12
CA ALA A 138 -12.82 -4.26 -12.67
C ALA A 138 -11.50 -3.78 -12.07
N ASP A 139 -11.60 -3.06 -10.96
CA ASP A 139 -10.46 -2.44 -10.28
C ASP A 139 -10.04 -3.24 -9.05
N CYS A 140 -8.74 -3.56 -8.96
CA CYS A 140 -8.11 -4.19 -7.81
C CYS A 140 -7.16 -3.18 -7.17
N ILE A 141 -7.55 -2.63 -6.01
CA ILE A 141 -6.85 -1.50 -5.38
C ILE A 141 -6.29 -1.92 -4.03
N LEU A 142 -4.98 -1.76 -3.86
CA LEU A 142 -4.29 -1.98 -2.59
C LEU A 142 -3.97 -0.63 -1.92
N LEU A 143 -4.46 -0.43 -0.70
CA LEU A 143 -4.11 0.71 0.16
C LEU A 143 -2.97 0.29 1.10
N TYR A 144 -1.74 0.48 0.65
CA TYR A 144 -0.55 0.08 1.39
C TYR A 144 -0.16 1.14 2.44
N ALA A 145 0.26 0.66 3.61
CA ALA A 145 0.98 1.44 4.61
C ALA A 145 2.08 0.57 5.24
N PRO A 146 3.26 1.13 5.59
CA PRO A 146 4.34 0.36 6.24
C PRO A 146 3.91 -0.33 7.53
N SER A 147 2.92 0.19 8.24
CA SER A 147 2.32 -0.43 9.43
C SER A 147 1.64 -1.78 9.14
N ASP A 148 1.24 -2.05 7.89
CA ASP A 148 0.68 -3.35 7.52
C ASP A 148 1.74 -4.43 7.61
N VAL A 149 2.98 -4.14 7.19
CA VAL A 149 4.12 -5.05 7.30
C VAL A 149 4.36 -5.44 8.76
N ASN A 150 4.37 -4.45 9.67
CA ASN A 150 4.54 -4.71 11.11
C ASN A 150 3.41 -5.57 11.68
N THR A 151 2.18 -5.35 11.21
CA THR A 151 1.03 -6.18 11.63
C THR A 151 1.20 -7.64 11.17
N ILE A 152 1.66 -7.86 9.94
CA ILE A 152 1.86 -9.22 9.41
C ILE A 152 3.06 -9.88 10.11
N LYS A 153 4.17 -9.15 10.32
CA LYS A 153 5.31 -9.64 11.12
C LYS A 153 4.86 -10.10 12.50
N PHE A 154 4.02 -9.32 13.18
CA PHE A 154 3.47 -9.70 14.49
C PHE A 154 2.70 -11.02 14.42
N PHE A 155 1.91 -11.27 13.36
CA PHE A 155 1.21 -12.55 13.22
C PHE A 155 2.15 -13.72 12.90
N ILE A 156 3.24 -13.49 12.16
CA ILE A 156 4.28 -14.50 11.89
C ILE A 156 5.02 -14.86 13.18
N GLU A 157 5.31 -13.86 14.03
CA GLU A 157 6.02 -14.07 15.30
C GLU A 157 5.13 -14.71 16.38
N ASN A 158 3.81 -14.47 16.31
CA ASN A 158 2.84 -14.97 17.28
C ASN A 158 1.79 -15.85 16.59
N PRO A 159 2.19 -17.00 16.03
CA PRO A 159 1.25 -17.92 15.38
C PRO A 159 0.29 -18.52 16.42
N MET A 160 -0.90 -18.91 15.96
CA MET A 160 -1.76 -19.74 16.81
C MET A 160 -1.03 -21.03 17.17
N PRO A 161 -1.12 -21.49 18.43
CA PRO A 161 -0.51 -22.73 18.85
C PRO A 161 -0.92 -23.89 17.93
N ARG A 162 0.07 -24.66 17.49
CA ARG A 162 -0.11 -25.88 16.70
C ARG A 162 0.62 -27.01 17.44
N GLU A 163 -0.14 -27.80 18.17
CA GLU A 163 0.38 -28.89 19.02
C GLU A 163 0.90 -30.08 18.20
N ASP A 164 0.61 -30.11 16.90
CA ASP A 164 0.90 -31.19 15.97
C ASP A 164 2.22 -31.00 15.19
N LEU A 165 2.93 -29.87 15.38
CA LEU A 165 4.14 -29.55 14.63
C LEU A 165 5.37 -29.46 15.55
N ASP A 166 6.50 -30.00 15.07
CA ASP A 166 7.80 -29.86 15.73
C ASP A 166 8.42 -28.45 15.51
N GLU A 167 9.42 -28.11 16.32
CA GLU A 167 10.07 -26.80 16.29
C GLU A 167 10.76 -26.52 14.95
N ASP A 168 11.36 -27.52 14.31
CA ASP A 168 12.06 -27.35 13.02
C ASP A 168 11.06 -27.03 11.91
N THR A 169 9.92 -27.74 11.86
CA THR A 169 8.83 -27.47 10.92
C THR A 169 8.23 -26.08 11.14
N LEU A 170 8.07 -25.63 12.39
CA LEU A 170 7.59 -24.29 12.71
C LEU A 170 8.57 -23.22 12.24
N ALA A 171 9.88 -23.45 12.41
CA ALA A 171 10.91 -22.52 11.91
C ALA A 171 10.90 -22.40 10.39
N GLU A 172 10.76 -23.52 9.65
CA GLU A 172 10.63 -23.50 8.19
C GLU A 172 9.38 -22.76 7.72
N ILE A 173 8.24 -22.96 8.37
CA ILE A 173 6.99 -22.25 8.05
C ILE A 173 7.19 -20.76 8.25
N LYS A 174 7.80 -20.36 9.35
CA LYS A 174 8.08 -18.96 9.68
C LYS A 174 8.98 -18.32 8.63
N GLU A 175 10.05 -18.99 8.19
CA GLU A 175 10.94 -18.49 7.14
C GLU A 175 10.20 -18.32 5.81
N LYS A 176 9.40 -19.29 5.41
CA LYS A 176 8.56 -19.21 4.20
C LYS A 176 7.54 -18.06 4.28
N ASP A 177 6.95 -17.82 5.44
CA ASP A 177 6.00 -16.72 5.63
C ASP A 177 6.70 -15.34 5.58
N TYR A 178 7.94 -15.23 6.08
CA TYR A 178 8.76 -14.03 5.89
C TYR A 178 9.12 -13.80 4.42
N GLU A 179 9.47 -14.86 3.68
CA GLU A 179 9.75 -14.74 2.24
C GLU A 179 8.50 -14.25 1.47
N ARG A 180 7.35 -14.83 1.74
CA ARG A 180 6.07 -14.39 1.15
C ARG A 180 5.73 -12.94 1.50
N LEU A 181 6.00 -12.52 2.75
CA LEU A 181 5.83 -11.13 3.18
C LEU A 181 6.78 -10.20 2.42
N ARG A 182 8.04 -10.59 2.20
CA ARG A 182 8.99 -9.82 1.37
C ARG A 182 8.47 -9.63 -0.05
N GLN A 183 7.98 -10.70 -0.68
CA GLN A 183 7.41 -10.64 -2.03
C GLN A 183 6.19 -9.71 -2.10
N MET A 184 5.28 -9.81 -1.13
CA MET A 184 4.10 -8.94 -1.07
C MET A 184 4.48 -7.48 -0.80
N THR A 185 5.46 -7.23 0.05
CA THR A 185 5.97 -5.89 0.32
C THR A 185 6.64 -5.31 -0.93
N PHE A 186 7.43 -6.11 -1.64
CA PHE A 186 8.06 -5.69 -2.90
C PHE A 186 6.99 -5.35 -3.95
N TYR A 187 5.96 -6.18 -4.12
CA TYR A 187 4.81 -5.87 -4.97
C TYR A 187 4.16 -4.52 -4.63
N ALA A 188 3.98 -4.26 -3.34
CA ALA A 188 3.34 -3.03 -2.87
C ALA A 188 4.22 -1.77 -3.03
N THR A 189 5.53 -1.92 -3.25
CA THR A 189 6.48 -0.80 -3.31
C THR A 189 7.23 -0.68 -4.64
N THR A 190 7.14 -1.71 -5.50
CA THR A 190 7.79 -1.69 -6.82
C THR A 190 7.23 -0.60 -7.73
N ARG A 191 8.05 -0.16 -8.67
CA ARG A 191 7.66 0.70 -9.80
C ARG A 191 7.46 -0.08 -11.11
N ASP A 192 7.86 -1.37 -11.11
CA ASP A 192 7.66 -2.25 -12.24
C ASP A 192 6.17 -2.52 -12.50
N CYS A 193 5.87 -3.10 -13.65
CA CYS A 193 4.50 -3.45 -14.00
C CYS A 193 3.89 -4.43 -12.97
N LEU A 194 2.81 -4.01 -12.31
CA LEU A 194 2.17 -4.81 -11.25
C LEU A 194 1.60 -6.14 -11.80
N ARG A 195 1.09 -6.14 -13.03
CA ARG A 195 0.60 -7.36 -13.69
C ARG A 195 1.72 -8.32 -14.01
N GLU A 196 2.81 -7.83 -14.59
CA GLU A 196 4.00 -8.64 -14.85
C GLU A 196 4.51 -9.30 -13.57
N PHE A 197 4.59 -8.54 -12.48
CA PHE A 197 5.03 -9.05 -11.19
C PHE A 197 4.19 -10.26 -10.75
N ILE A 198 2.85 -10.15 -10.79
CA ILE A 198 1.93 -11.23 -10.42
C ILE A 198 2.15 -12.45 -11.32
N LEU A 199 2.20 -12.25 -12.63
CA LEU A 199 2.35 -13.36 -13.57
C LEU A 199 3.69 -14.09 -13.41
N ARG A 200 4.79 -13.33 -13.23
CA ARG A 200 6.11 -13.90 -12.93
C ARG A 200 6.14 -14.66 -11.60
N TYR A 201 5.45 -14.16 -10.59
CA TYR A 201 5.34 -14.85 -9.31
C TYR A 201 4.71 -16.24 -9.47
N PHE A 202 3.72 -16.38 -10.35
CA PHE A 202 3.09 -17.67 -10.69
C PHE A 202 3.80 -18.46 -11.80
N GLY A 203 5.00 -18.03 -12.21
CA GLY A 203 5.83 -18.74 -13.18
C GLY A 203 5.49 -18.45 -14.65
N GLU A 204 4.64 -17.47 -14.94
CA GLU A 204 4.28 -17.09 -16.30
C GLU A 204 5.20 -15.97 -16.83
N ARG A 205 5.39 -15.99 -18.16
CA ARG A 205 6.04 -14.88 -18.86
C ARG A 205 5.02 -13.78 -19.15
N ALA A 206 5.40 -12.55 -18.90
CA ALA A 206 4.56 -11.38 -19.15
C ALA A 206 5.38 -10.24 -19.76
N PRO A 207 4.75 -9.37 -20.56
CA PRO A 207 5.42 -8.16 -21.04
C PRO A 207 5.68 -7.20 -19.87
N HIS A 208 6.79 -6.45 -19.95
CA HIS A 208 7.18 -5.47 -18.93
C HIS A 208 6.20 -4.28 -18.80
N TYR A 209 5.25 -4.17 -19.68
CA TYR A 209 4.26 -3.09 -19.72
C TYR A 209 2.88 -3.65 -20.08
N CYS A 210 1.91 -3.55 -19.17
CA CYS A 210 0.55 -4.02 -19.41
C CYS A 210 -0.43 -2.94 -19.87
N GLY A 211 -0.08 -1.65 -19.74
CA GLY A 211 -0.95 -0.52 -20.07
C GLY A 211 -2.23 -0.41 -19.22
N ASN A 212 -2.37 -1.20 -18.15
CA ASN A 212 -3.59 -1.28 -17.35
C ASN A 212 -3.33 -1.43 -15.85
N CYS A 213 -2.15 -1.04 -15.35
CA CYS A 213 -1.89 -0.96 -13.91
C CYS A 213 -1.42 0.44 -13.53
N SER A 214 -1.51 0.80 -12.23
CA SER A 214 -1.12 2.12 -11.79
C SER A 214 0.31 2.49 -12.18
N ASN A 215 1.24 1.54 -12.12
CA ASN A 215 2.63 1.81 -12.44
C ASN A 215 2.85 2.07 -13.95
N CYS A 216 2.19 1.31 -14.82
CA CYS A 216 2.26 1.55 -16.26
C CYS A 216 1.59 2.86 -16.70
N LEU A 217 0.54 3.29 -15.98
CA LEU A 217 -0.23 4.49 -16.31
C LEU A 217 0.30 5.75 -15.60
N THR A 218 1.26 5.61 -14.69
CA THR A 218 1.88 6.72 -13.97
C THR A 218 3.08 7.22 -14.74
N GLU A 219 3.11 8.50 -15.07
CA GLU A 219 4.30 9.15 -15.60
C GLU A 219 5.25 9.44 -14.44
N PHE A 220 6.47 8.92 -14.54
CA PHE A 220 7.54 9.22 -13.62
C PHE A 220 8.50 10.23 -14.24
N GLU A 221 8.96 11.17 -13.44
CA GLU A 221 9.99 12.14 -13.81
C GLU A 221 11.25 11.83 -13.02
N LYS A 222 12.38 11.64 -13.74
CA LYS A 222 13.69 11.54 -13.10
C LYS A 222 14.13 12.91 -12.60
N VAL A 223 14.36 13.01 -11.32
CA VAL A 223 14.79 14.25 -10.67
C VAL A 223 16.13 14.02 -9.98
N ASP A 224 17.11 14.86 -10.29
CA ASP A 224 18.33 14.96 -9.50
C ASP A 224 17.98 15.62 -8.15
N TYR A 225 18.11 14.86 -7.07
CA TYR A 225 17.86 15.33 -5.71
C TYR A 225 19.11 15.31 -4.83
N THR A 226 20.29 15.38 -5.46
CA THR A 226 21.59 15.29 -4.78
C THR A 226 21.70 16.28 -3.64
N VAL A 227 21.26 17.52 -3.84
CA VAL A 227 21.31 18.58 -2.79
C VAL A 227 20.40 18.21 -1.62
N GLN A 228 19.18 17.77 -1.89
CA GLN A 228 18.25 17.33 -0.84
C GLN A 228 18.76 16.08 -0.13
N ALA A 229 19.38 15.16 -0.85
CA ALA A 229 20.03 13.98 -0.27
C ALA A 229 21.15 14.38 0.69
N GLN A 230 22.00 15.33 0.32
CA GLN A 230 23.02 15.87 1.22
C GLN A 230 22.41 16.51 2.49
N MET A 231 21.33 17.25 2.35
CA MET A 231 20.60 17.82 3.50
C MET A 231 20.05 16.73 4.41
N ILE A 232 19.43 15.69 3.85
CA ILE A 232 18.88 14.55 4.60
C ILE A 232 20.00 13.79 5.32
N LEU A 233 21.06 13.41 4.62
CA LEU A 233 22.19 12.67 5.19
C LEU A 233 22.91 13.48 6.27
N SER A 234 23.08 14.80 6.04
CA SER A 234 23.64 15.71 7.05
C SER A 234 22.74 15.81 8.27
N CYS A 235 21.42 15.81 8.12
CA CYS A 235 20.47 15.81 9.23
C CYS A 235 20.58 14.52 10.05
N VAL A 236 20.61 13.35 9.40
CA VAL A 236 20.80 12.05 10.08
C VAL A 236 22.11 12.04 10.86
N TYR A 237 23.22 12.52 10.28
CA TYR A 237 24.52 12.63 10.94
C TYR A 237 24.47 13.54 12.17
N ARG A 238 23.87 14.74 12.05
CA ARG A 238 23.77 15.72 13.16
C ARG A 238 22.80 15.30 14.25
N CYS A 239 21.84 14.47 13.92
CA CYS A 239 20.95 13.80 14.88
C CYS A 239 21.61 12.55 15.52
N GLU A 240 22.94 12.36 15.33
CA GLU A 240 23.73 11.26 15.90
C GLU A 240 23.16 9.87 15.60
N GLU A 241 22.46 9.74 14.47
CA GLU A 241 21.85 8.46 14.00
C GLU A 241 20.89 7.82 15.02
N ARG A 242 20.23 8.63 15.87
CA ARG A 242 19.38 8.18 16.98
C ARG A 242 17.89 8.23 16.69
N TYR A 243 17.49 8.71 15.52
CA TYR A 243 16.08 8.99 15.24
C TYR A 243 15.61 8.31 13.96
N GLY A 244 14.32 7.94 13.97
CA GLY A 244 13.65 7.37 12.81
C GLY A 244 13.19 8.43 11.80
N ILE A 245 12.64 7.94 10.68
CA ILE A 245 12.23 8.74 9.52
C ILE A 245 11.36 9.95 9.90
N THR A 246 10.36 9.74 10.77
CA THR A 246 9.40 10.79 11.15
C THR A 246 10.11 11.99 11.80
N MET A 247 11.02 11.74 12.74
CA MET A 247 11.75 12.79 13.41
C MET A 247 12.68 13.54 12.46
N ILE A 248 13.39 12.83 11.59
CA ILE A 248 14.26 13.44 10.57
C ILE A 248 13.43 14.31 9.62
N CYS A 249 12.26 13.85 9.17
CA CYS A 249 11.35 14.69 8.38
C CYS A 249 10.89 15.94 9.12
N ASP A 250 10.55 15.81 10.41
CA ASP A 250 10.09 16.93 11.24
C ASP A 250 11.19 17.98 11.43
N VAL A 251 12.44 17.55 11.68
CA VAL A 251 13.60 18.45 11.79
C VAL A 251 13.85 19.19 10.47
N LEU A 252 13.91 18.47 9.35
CA LEU A 252 14.15 19.06 8.03
C LEU A 252 13.07 20.07 7.61
N ARG A 253 11.83 19.85 8.06
CA ARG A 253 10.73 20.78 7.81
C ARG A 253 10.67 21.97 8.77
N GLY A 254 11.46 21.99 9.83
CA GLY A 254 11.36 23.01 10.85
C GLY A 254 10.09 22.89 11.70
N SER A 255 9.67 21.66 12.00
CA SER A 255 8.46 21.39 12.79
C SER A 255 8.62 21.86 14.22
N GLN A 256 7.64 22.62 14.72
CA GLN A 256 7.57 23.05 16.13
C GLN A 256 6.96 21.99 17.05
N ASN A 257 7.00 20.71 16.65
CA ASN A 257 6.55 19.60 17.45
C ASN A 257 7.33 19.54 18.77
N GLN A 258 6.63 19.33 19.88
CA GLN A 258 7.25 19.25 21.21
C GLN A 258 8.39 18.23 21.29
N ARG A 259 8.31 17.12 20.54
CA ARG A 259 9.38 16.11 20.48
C ARG A 259 10.68 16.66 19.91
N VAL A 260 10.59 17.48 18.85
CA VAL A 260 11.74 18.15 18.22
C VAL A 260 12.35 19.16 19.19
N LEU A 261 11.50 19.97 19.83
CA LEU A 261 11.93 21.02 20.77
C LEU A 261 12.55 20.44 22.05
N HIS A 262 11.93 19.43 22.67
CA HIS A 262 12.45 18.78 23.86
C HIS A 262 13.78 18.05 23.62
N ALA A 263 14.00 17.56 22.39
CA ALA A 263 15.25 16.94 21.99
C ALA A 263 16.33 17.95 21.59
N GLY A 264 16.06 19.26 21.58
CA GLY A 264 17.00 20.30 21.17
C GLY A 264 17.38 20.27 19.70
N LEU A 265 16.58 19.60 18.85
CA LEU A 265 16.89 19.42 17.44
C LEU A 265 16.57 20.67 16.58
N ASN A 266 15.85 21.62 17.12
CA ASN A 266 15.60 22.92 16.51
C ASN A 266 16.87 23.79 16.44
N ASP A 267 17.92 23.50 17.24
CA ASP A 267 19.18 24.23 17.22
C ASP A 267 20.18 23.69 16.18
N LEU A 268 19.83 22.58 15.51
CA LEU A 268 20.66 22.02 14.47
C LEU A 268 20.67 22.89 13.21
N SER A 269 21.82 23.04 12.56
CA SER A 269 21.95 23.77 11.29
C SER A 269 21.14 23.14 10.14
N THR A 270 20.62 21.94 10.33
CA THR A 270 19.75 21.23 9.38
C THR A 270 18.26 21.43 9.65
N TYR A 271 17.91 22.14 10.73
CA TYR A 271 16.54 22.44 11.05
C TYR A 271 15.91 23.39 10.02
N GLY A 272 14.80 22.99 9.43
CA GLY A 272 14.06 23.80 8.47
C GLY A 272 14.66 23.90 7.07
N LEU A 273 15.74 23.16 6.74
CA LEU A 273 16.37 23.22 5.41
C LEU A 273 15.43 22.81 4.26
N LEU A 274 14.41 22.02 4.53
CA LEU A 274 13.40 21.58 3.58
C LEU A 274 11.98 22.03 4.00
N SER A 275 11.87 23.22 4.61
CA SER A 275 10.58 23.77 5.06
C SER A 275 9.55 23.89 3.94
N ASP A 276 9.98 24.22 2.74
CA ASP A 276 9.12 24.38 1.56
C ASP A 276 8.81 23.05 0.84
N THR A 277 9.42 21.96 1.30
CA THR A 277 9.23 20.63 0.70
C THR A 277 8.12 19.89 1.44
N PRO A 278 7.10 19.37 0.72
CA PRO A 278 6.05 18.55 1.34
C PRO A 278 6.63 17.34 2.11
N TYR A 279 6.05 17.04 3.28
CA TYR A 279 6.48 15.91 4.11
C TYR A 279 6.59 14.60 3.31
N LYS A 280 5.60 14.32 2.47
CA LYS A 280 5.57 13.13 1.62
C LYS A 280 6.77 13.05 0.68
N LYS A 281 7.20 14.18 0.12
CA LYS A 281 8.33 14.24 -0.80
C LYS A 281 9.67 13.98 -0.08
N ILE A 282 9.84 14.55 1.13
CA ILE A 282 11.03 14.28 1.97
C ILE A 282 11.07 12.79 2.32
N ARG A 283 9.94 12.22 2.71
CA ARG A 283 9.86 10.79 3.01
C ARG A 283 10.21 9.92 1.81
N GLN A 284 9.71 10.23 0.62
CA GLN A 284 10.06 9.51 -0.62
C GLN A 284 11.55 9.57 -0.93
N MET A 285 12.21 10.73 -0.68
CA MET A 285 13.65 10.87 -0.83
C MET A 285 14.42 9.98 0.17
N ILE A 286 13.96 9.92 1.43
CA ILE A 286 14.56 9.04 2.45
C ILE A 286 14.37 7.57 2.05
N ASP A 287 13.18 7.19 1.61
CA ASP A 287 12.88 5.82 1.15
C ASP A 287 13.76 5.43 -0.07
N ALA A 288 14.02 6.37 -0.99
CA ALA A 288 14.95 6.17 -2.09
C ALA A 288 16.40 5.95 -1.59
N LEU A 289 16.87 6.78 -0.64
CA LEU A 289 18.20 6.62 -0.04
C LEU A 289 18.37 5.29 0.71
N LEU A 290 17.29 4.78 1.32
CA LEU A 290 17.27 3.45 1.93
C LEU A 290 17.34 2.34 0.88
N THR A 291 16.57 2.46 -0.20
CA THR A 291 16.52 1.49 -1.30
C THR A 291 17.87 1.40 -2.02
N ASP A 292 18.52 2.55 -2.24
CA ASP A 292 19.82 2.66 -2.92
C ASP A 292 21.01 2.34 -1.99
N GLY A 293 20.75 2.02 -0.72
CA GLY A 293 21.77 1.62 0.25
C GLY A 293 22.62 2.77 0.80
N PHE A 294 22.21 4.03 0.63
CA PHE A 294 22.87 5.18 1.23
C PHE A 294 22.45 5.41 2.69
N LEU A 295 21.28 4.92 3.07
CA LEU A 295 20.81 4.83 4.44
C LEU A 295 20.48 3.37 4.77
N ARG A 296 20.50 3.04 6.04
CA ARG A 296 19.96 1.78 6.55
C ARG A 296 19.06 2.04 7.75
N MET A 297 18.11 1.14 7.99
CA MET A 297 17.35 1.12 9.24
C MET A 297 18.01 0.16 10.21
N GLU A 298 18.35 0.61 11.38
CA GLU A 298 18.70 -0.28 12.49
C GLU A 298 17.42 -0.78 13.15
N GLU A 299 17.26 -2.10 13.23
CA GLU A 299 16.10 -2.74 13.84
C GLU A 299 16.19 -2.67 15.36
N GLY A 300 15.07 -2.34 16.01
CA GLY A 300 14.95 -2.22 17.46
C GLY A 300 13.53 -1.88 17.85
N GLU A 301 13.27 -1.69 19.13
CA GLU A 301 11.96 -1.23 19.64
C GLU A 301 11.53 0.08 18.93
N TYR A 302 12.50 0.94 18.62
CA TYR A 302 12.31 2.19 17.84
C TYR A 302 13.34 2.21 16.70
N PRO A 303 12.94 1.83 15.47
CA PRO A 303 13.86 1.82 14.33
C PRO A 303 14.46 3.19 14.05
N VAL A 304 15.78 3.28 13.88
CA VAL A 304 16.51 4.51 13.62
C VAL A 304 17.22 4.48 12.29
N LEU A 305 17.40 5.68 11.69
CA LEU A 305 18.14 5.86 10.44
C LEU A 305 19.63 5.95 10.72
N GLN A 306 20.41 5.17 9.99
CA GLN A 306 21.87 5.20 10.04
C GLN A 306 22.46 5.45 8.67
N LEU A 307 23.62 6.10 8.67
CA LEU A 307 24.43 6.28 7.47
C LEU A 307 25.16 4.97 7.10
N THR A 308 25.45 4.82 5.82
CA THR A 308 26.30 3.76 5.30
C THR A 308 27.64 4.35 4.83
N ALA A 309 28.60 3.50 4.51
CA ALA A 309 29.87 3.97 3.93
C ALA A 309 29.64 4.75 2.61
N ALA A 310 28.62 4.37 1.83
CA ALA A 310 28.27 5.02 0.57
C ALA A 310 27.72 6.44 0.75
N SER A 311 27.14 6.78 1.91
CA SER A 311 26.64 8.14 2.19
C SER A 311 27.75 9.19 2.07
N ALA A 312 28.99 8.84 2.40
CA ALA A 312 30.13 9.76 2.36
C ALA A 312 30.41 10.28 0.93
N GLU A 313 30.14 9.50 -0.09
CA GLU A 313 30.32 9.91 -1.50
C GLU A 313 29.37 11.06 -1.86
N ILE A 314 28.11 10.97 -1.42
CA ILE A 314 27.08 12.00 -1.65
C ILE A 314 27.42 13.25 -0.85
N LEU A 315 27.76 13.09 0.44
CA LEU A 315 28.10 14.20 1.33
C LEU A 315 29.30 15.01 0.85
N ARG A 316 30.28 14.35 0.20
CA ARG A 316 31.46 15.00 -0.41
C ARG A 316 31.22 15.54 -1.81
N GLY A 317 30.02 15.39 -2.36
CA GLY A 317 29.68 15.81 -3.73
C GLY A 317 30.35 14.96 -4.82
N GLN A 318 30.82 13.77 -4.48
CA GLN A 318 31.50 12.85 -5.41
C GLN A 318 30.49 11.99 -6.20
N ARG A 319 29.26 11.91 -5.72
CA ARG A 319 28.19 11.12 -6.33
C ARG A 319 26.90 11.92 -6.42
N ARG A 320 26.29 11.87 -7.61
CA ARG A 320 24.93 12.38 -7.83
C ARG A 320 23.92 11.27 -7.58
N VAL A 321 22.74 11.66 -7.12
CA VAL A 321 21.62 10.75 -6.92
C VAL A 321 20.38 11.29 -7.60
N GLU A 322 19.75 10.40 -8.36
CA GLU A 322 18.50 10.66 -9.07
C GLU A 322 17.46 9.68 -8.55
N THR A 323 16.21 10.13 -8.46
CA THR A 323 15.08 9.24 -8.22
C THR A 323 13.92 9.63 -9.10
N GLU A 324 13.02 8.69 -9.30
CA GLU A 324 11.80 8.94 -10.07
C GLU A 324 10.70 9.37 -9.13
N PHE A 325 10.18 10.56 -9.31
CA PHE A 325 8.96 11.02 -8.65
C PHE A 325 7.77 10.88 -9.61
N VAL A 326 6.60 10.65 -9.03
CA VAL A 326 5.36 10.76 -9.80
C VAL A 326 5.24 12.19 -10.32
N ARG A 327 5.11 12.35 -11.62
CA ARG A 327 4.88 13.65 -12.24
C ARG A 327 3.54 14.17 -11.72
N GLU A 328 3.57 15.21 -10.90
CA GLU A 328 2.36 15.89 -10.47
C GLU A 328 1.76 16.56 -11.70
N ALA A 329 0.51 16.21 -12.04
CA ALA A 329 -0.24 16.93 -13.05
C ALA A 329 -0.29 18.41 -12.61
N VAL A 330 0.25 19.30 -13.42
CA VAL A 330 0.11 20.75 -13.22
C VAL A 330 -1.39 21.01 -13.27
N GLU A 331 -2.03 21.25 -12.14
CA GLU A 331 -3.37 21.81 -12.12
C GLU A 331 -3.28 23.16 -12.83
N LEU A 332 -3.74 23.19 -14.07
CA LEU A 332 -4.02 24.45 -14.76
C LEU A 332 -5.07 25.17 -13.91
N ARG A 333 -4.62 26.12 -13.10
CA ARG A 333 -5.50 27.10 -12.47
C ARG A 333 -6.23 27.78 -13.60
N ASN A 334 -7.47 27.39 -13.82
CA ASN A 334 -8.41 28.19 -14.59
C ASN A 334 -8.69 29.45 -13.77
N ASP A 335 -7.87 30.46 -13.94
CA ASP A 335 -8.22 31.86 -13.67
C ASP A 335 -9.36 32.24 -14.61
N ARG A 336 -10.57 31.85 -14.24
CA ARG A 336 -11.76 32.55 -14.75
C ARG A 336 -11.84 33.85 -13.95
N THR A 337 -11.23 34.87 -14.52
CA THR A 337 -11.56 36.27 -14.22
C THR A 337 -13.08 36.45 -14.37
N ASP A 338 -13.71 36.75 -13.26
CA ASP A 338 -15.05 37.30 -13.21
C ASP A 338 -15.07 38.58 -14.05
N GLY A 339 -15.65 38.46 -15.23
CA GLY A 339 -16.04 39.62 -16.05
C GLY A 339 -17.26 40.27 -15.42
N GLN A 340 -17.06 41.48 -14.98
CA GLN A 340 -18.06 42.44 -14.51
C GLN A 340 -19.34 42.43 -15.35
N ALA A 341 -20.46 42.29 -14.65
CA ALA A 341 -21.75 42.71 -15.13
C ALA A 341 -21.75 44.25 -15.25
N VAL A 342 -21.93 44.74 -16.44
CA VAL A 342 -22.35 46.12 -16.66
C VAL A 342 -23.85 46.11 -16.91
N GLU A 343 -24.50 46.95 -16.12
CA GLU A 343 -25.92 47.33 -16.22
C GLU A 343 -26.31 47.78 -17.64
N ASP A 344 -27.48 47.34 -18.11
CA ASP A 344 -28.57 48.19 -18.60
C ASP A 344 -29.88 47.37 -18.61
#